data_fb68a7aa6017023c2eae39a747f4941c
#
_entry.id   fb68a7aa6017023c2eae39a747f4941c
#
_cell.length_a   1.000
_cell.length_b   1.000
_cell.length_c   1.000
_cell.angle_alpha   90.00
_cell.angle_beta   90.00
_cell.angle_gamma   90.00
#
_symmetry.space_group_name_H-M   'P 1'
#
loop_
_entity.id
_entity.type
_entity.pdbx_description
1 polymer ?
#
loop_
_entity_poly.entity_id
_entity_poly.type
_entity_poly.pdbx_seq_one_letter_code
_entity_poly.pdbx_strand_id
1 'polypeptide(L)'
;MGLTTPFFGDFFRKLYVARFAEIVSVLIKGGIPIAQAIEISGHTLGSALYREMLHEVAESVRRGELMSQSFSRYGKFFPPLVTQMITVGEQTGKVDEMFLKVAGFYSREVENVVGNLVELIQPVLMVVIGVLVGLLFAAILLPIYNLIQVIR
;
A
#
# COMPACT_ATOMS: atom_id res chain seq x y z
N MET A 1 -16.32 4.63 -8.38
CA MET A 1 -15.79 5.03 -9.70
C MET A 1 -14.46 5.74 -9.47
N GLY A 2 -13.38 5.31 -10.08
CA GLY A 2 -12.07 5.98 -9.98
C GLY A 2 -10.89 5.10 -9.58
N LEU A 3 -10.96 3.79 -9.73
CA LEU A 3 -9.85 2.86 -9.49
C LEU A 3 -9.28 2.29 -10.80
N THR A 4 -9.21 3.11 -11.83
CA THR A 4 -8.77 2.69 -13.16
C THR A 4 -7.28 2.93 -13.45
N THR A 5 -6.48 3.25 -12.44
CA THR A 5 -5.03 3.22 -12.60
C THR A 5 -4.48 1.99 -11.87
N PRO A 6 -3.85 1.05 -12.59
CA PRO A 6 -3.31 -0.19 -12.01
C PRO A 6 -2.29 0.07 -10.88
N PHE A 7 -1.70 1.24 -10.86
CA PHE A 7 -0.74 1.69 -9.86
C PHE A 7 -1.37 1.94 -8.47
N PHE A 8 -2.52 2.62 -8.42
CA PHE A 8 -3.20 2.88 -7.14
C PHE A 8 -3.78 1.60 -6.52
N GLY A 9 -4.34 0.71 -7.34
CA GLY A 9 -4.86 -0.57 -6.87
C GLY A 9 -3.79 -1.44 -6.23
N ASP A 10 -2.61 -1.51 -6.83
CA ASP A 10 -1.48 -2.28 -6.30
C ASP A 10 -0.93 -1.67 -4.99
N PHE A 11 -0.85 -0.36 -4.92
CA PHE A 11 -0.45 0.35 -3.70
C PHE A 11 -1.40 0.07 -2.53
N PHE A 12 -2.70 0.22 -2.73
CA PHE A 12 -3.68 -0.06 -1.68
C PHE A 12 -3.68 -1.52 -1.26
N ARG A 13 -3.51 -2.44 -2.20
CA ARG A 13 -3.37 -3.87 -1.90
C ARG A 13 -2.18 -4.12 -0.96
N LYS A 14 -1.01 -3.59 -1.28
CA LYS A 14 0.19 -3.69 -0.44
C LYS A 14 -0.02 -3.09 0.94
N LEU A 15 -0.68 -1.94 1.00
CA LEU A 15 -1.00 -1.26 2.26
C LEU A 15 -1.93 -2.10 3.14
N TYR A 16 -2.99 -2.65 2.58
CA TYR A 16 -3.93 -3.51 3.31
C TYR A 16 -3.26 -4.81 3.79
N VAL A 17 -2.43 -5.42 2.95
CA VAL A 17 -1.68 -6.64 3.33
C VAL A 17 -0.70 -6.34 4.47
N ALA A 18 0.03 -5.24 4.40
CA ALA A 18 0.97 -4.83 5.46
C ALA A 18 0.25 -4.61 6.80
N ARG A 19 -0.84 -3.87 6.79
CA ARG A 19 -1.65 -3.61 8.01
C ARG A 19 -2.28 -4.87 8.57
N PHE A 20 -2.86 -5.70 7.70
CA PHE A 20 -3.43 -6.97 8.08
C PHE A 20 -2.40 -7.86 8.79
N ALA A 21 -1.24 -8.06 8.18
CA ALA A 21 -0.19 -8.92 8.71
C ALA A 21 0.37 -8.40 10.06
N GLU A 22 0.52 -7.08 10.20
CA GLU A 22 0.95 -6.46 11.44
C GLU A 22 -0.05 -6.70 12.58
N ILE A 23 -1.33 -6.44 12.34
CA ILE A 23 -2.39 -6.63 13.32
C ILE A 23 -2.48 -8.09 13.76
N VAL A 24 -2.49 -9.03 12.81
CA VAL A 24 -2.56 -10.46 13.10
C VAL A 24 -1.34 -10.91 13.90
N SER A 25 -0.14 -10.49 13.54
CA SER A 25 1.09 -10.83 14.26
C SER A 25 1.02 -10.37 15.73
N VAL A 26 0.61 -9.14 15.97
CA VAL A 26 0.49 -8.59 17.33
C VAL A 26 -0.57 -9.34 18.15
N LEU A 27 -1.72 -9.63 17.55
CA LEU A 27 -2.80 -10.33 18.24
C LEU A 27 -2.44 -11.78 18.59
N ILE A 28 -1.79 -12.50 17.69
CA ILE A 28 -1.34 -13.87 17.94
C ILE A 28 -0.26 -13.88 19.04
N LYS A 29 0.67 -12.94 19.02
CA LYS A 29 1.67 -12.78 20.10
C LYS A 29 1.01 -12.51 21.45
N GLY A 30 -0.11 -11.77 21.45
CA GLY A 30 -0.90 -11.51 22.66
C GLY A 30 -1.73 -12.70 23.14
N GLY A 31 -1.68 -13.85 22.48
CA GLY A 31 -2.40 -15.06 22.85
C GLY A 31 -3.81 -15.17 22.26
N ILE A 32 -4.18 -14.31 21.33
CA ILE A 32 -5.49 -14.38 20.67
C ILE A 32 -5.47 -15.53 19.63
N PRO A 33 -6.53 -16.38 19.57
CA PRO A 33 -6.64 -17.43 18.58
C PRO A 33 -6.54 -16.89 17.14
N ILE A 34 -5.90 -17.65 16.25
CA ILE A 34 -5.61 -17.24 14.88
C ILE A 34 -6.87 -16.78 14.13
N ALA A 35 -7.94 -17.55 14.19
CA ALA A 35 -9.18 -17.20 13.51
C ALA A 35 -9.78 -15.88 14.01
N GLN A 36 -9.75 -15.67 15.31
CA GLN A 36 -10.23 -14.42 15.93
C GLN A 36 -9.31 -13.24 15.55
N ALA A 37 -8.01 -13.43 15.51
CA ALA A 37 -7.04 -12.42 15.07
C ALA A 37 -7.29 -11.99 13.62
N ILE A 38 -7.55 -12.93 12.73
CA ILE A 38 -7.91 -12.66 11.33
C ILE A 38 -9.20 -11.84 11.25
N GLU A 39 -10.22 -12.21 11.99
CA GLU A 39 -11.50 -11.50 11.99
C GLU A 39 -11.39 -10.08 12.54
N ILE A 40 -10.69 -9.88 13.65
CA ILE A 40 -10.44 -8.56 14.24
C ILE A 40 -9.68 -7.66 13.23
N SER A 41 -8.68 -8.22 12.55
CA SER A 41 -7.94 -7.48 11.54
C SER A 41 -8.84 -6.99 10.41
N GLY A 42 -9.77 -7.81 9.96
CA GLY A 42 -10.76 -7.45 8.94
C GLY A 42 -11.61 -6.25 9.34
N HIS A 43 -12.05 -6.20 10.59
CA HIS A 43 -12.80 -5.05 11.11
C HIS A 43 -11.97 -3.78 11.23
N THR A 44 -10.68 -3.90 11.46
CA THR A 44 -9.76 -2.78 11.68
C THR A 44 -9.30 -2.10 10.38
N LEU A 45 -9.29 -2.83 9.26
CA LEU A 45 -8.78 -2.33 7.98
C LEU A 45 -9.63 -1.23 7.34
N GLY A 46 -10.88 -1.06 7.73
CA GLY A 46 -11.75 -0.02 7.20
C GLY A 46 -12.29 -0.27 5.78
N SER A 47 -12.08 -1.45 5.21
CA SER A 47 -12.60 -1.87 3.91
C SER A 47 -13.64 -2.97 4.07
N ALA A 48 -14.85 -2.72 3.56
CA ALA A 48 -15.93 -3.71 3.61
C ALA A 48 -15.54 -5.01 2.88
N LEU A 49 -14.84 -4.90 1.75
CA LEU A 49 -14.39 -6.03 0.95
C LEU A 49 -13.39 -6.91 1.72
N TYR A 50 -12.37 -6.31 2.33
CA TYR A 50 -11.40 -7.07 3.13
C TYR A 50 -12.03 -7.65 4.39
N ARG A 51 -12.97 -6.95 5.01
CA ARG A 51 -13.72 -7.47 6.18
C ARG A 51 -14.48 -8.74 5.84
N GLU A 52 -15.22 -8.74 4.72
CA GLU A 52 -15.98 -9.90 4.26
C GLU A 52 -15.06 -11.09 3.93
N MET A 53 -14.01 -10.86 3.15
CA MET A 53 -13.01 -11.89 2.83
C MET A 53 -12.35 -12.49 4.07
N LEU A 54 -11.91 -11.65 4.99
CA LEU A 54 -11.23 -12.09 6.20
C LEU A 54 -12.17 -12.79 7.17
N HIS A 55 -13.46 -12.41 7.19
CA HIS A 55 -14.49 -13.15 7.91
C HIS A 55 -14.64 -14.57 7.34
N GLU A 56 -14.73 -14.71 6.03
CA GLU A 56 -14.82 -16.05 5.39
C GLU A 56 -13.57 -16.90 5.65
N VAL A 57 -12.37 -16.30 5.60
CA VAL A 57 -11.12 -16.98 5.96
C VAL A 57 -11.15 -17.42 7.42
N ALA A 58 -11.56 -16.56 8.33
CA ALA A 58 -11.67 -16.90 9.75
C ALA A 58 -12.63 -18.06 10.00
N GLU A 59 -13.79 -18.05 9.35
CA GLU A 59 -14.76 -19.17 9.43
C GLU A 59 -14.18 -20.47 8.86
N SER A 60 -13.44 -20.42 7.78
CA SER A 60 -12.78 -21.60 7.19
C SER A 60 -11.74 -22.18 8.15
N VAL A 61 -10.95 -21.33 8.79
CA VAL A 61 -9.95 -21.74 9.80
C VAL A 61 -10.64 -22.35 11.03
N ARG A 62 -11.77 -21.79 11.48
CA ARG A 62 -12.57 -22.37 12.58
C ARG A 62 -13.10 -23.75 12.26
N ARG A 63 -13.39 -24.02 10.98
CA ARG A 63 -13.80 -25.36 10.51
C ARG A 63 -12.63 -26.35 10.36
N GLY A 64 -11.40 -25.93 10.61
CA GLY A 64 -10.20 -26.75 10.52
C GLY A 64 -9.48 -26.74 9.17
N GLU A 65 -9.85 -25.82 8.27
CA GLU A 65 -9.13 -25.63 7.01
C GLU A 65 -7.79 -24.91 7.27
N LEU A 66 -6.77 -25.26 6.48
CA LEU A 66 -5.49 -24.56 6.54
C LEU A 66 -5.64 -23.10 6.08
N MET A 67 -5.01 -22.18 6.79
CA MET A 67 -5.00 -20.75 6.40
C MET A 67 -4.47 -20.57 4.98
N SER A 68 -3.38 -21.25 4.65
CA SER A 68 -2.76 -21.16 3.32
C SER A 68 -3.73 -21.52 2.21
N GLN A 69 -4.59 -22.51 2.41
CA GLN A 69 -5.64 -22.87 1.46
C GLN A 69 -6.72 -21.80 1.39
N SER A 70 -7.17 -21.31 2.53
CA SER A 70 -8.20 -20.26 2.59
C SER A 70 -7.73 -18.97 1.90
N PHE A 71 -6.52 -18.52 2.17
CA PHE A 71 -5.96 -17.32 1.54
C PHE A 71 -5.68 -17.48 0.05
N SER A 72 -5.34 -18.69 -0.40
CA SER A 72 -5.09 -18.96 -1.83
C SER A 72 -6.30 -18.70 -2.73
N ARG A 73 -7.51 -18.79 -2.19
CA ARG A 73 -8.74 -18.44 -2.90
C ARG A 73 -8.87 -16.96 -3.22
N TYR A 74 -8.15 -16.11 -2.47
CA TYR A 74 -8.15 -14.66 -2.61
C TYR A 74 -6.83 -14.11 -3.15
N GLY A 75 -6.19 -14.86 -4.04
CA GLY A 75 -4.87 -14.51 -4.61
C GLY A 75 -4.81 -13.16 -5.33
N LYS A 76 -5.96 -12.63 -5.75
CA LYS A 76 -6.07 -11.28 -6.31
C LYS A 76 -5.80 -10.19 -5.27
N PHE A 77 -6.14 -10.44 -4.00
CA PHE A 77 -6.03 -9.49 -2.88
C PHE A 77 -4.82 -9.75 -2.00
N PHE A 78 -4.46 -11.02 -1.86
CA PHE A 78 -3.30 -11.46 -1.11
C PHE A 78 -2.25 -12.06 -2.06
N PRO A 79 -1.11 -11.38 -2.26
CA PRO A 79 -0.05 -11.85 -3.16
C PRO A 79 0.46 -13.24 -2.78
N PRO A 80 1.03 -14.00 -3.74
CA PRO A 80 1.53 -15.35 -3.49
C PRO A 80 2.54 -15.47 -2.34
N LEU A 81 3.33 -14.43 -2.09
CA LEU A 81 4.26 -14.39 -0.97
C LEU A 81 3.56 -14.56 0.38
N VAL A 82 2.38 -13.96 0.55
CA VAL A 82 1.56 -14.10 1.77
C VAL A 82 1.21 -15.56 2.01
N THR A 83 0.66 -16.22 0.99
CA THR A 83 0.28 -17.64 1.08
C THR A 83 1.49 -18.54 1.35
N GLN A 84 2.62 -18.29 0.70
CA GLN A 84 3.87 -19.04 0.93
C GLN A 84 4.38 -18.88 2.35
N MET A 85 4.38 -17.67 2.88
CA MET A 85 4.82 -17.40 4.25
C MET A 85 3.88 -18.00 5.28
N ILE A 86 2.58 -17.97 5.04
CA ILE A 86 1.58 -18.65 5.89
C ILE A 86 1.83 -20.16 5.89
N THR A 87 2.07 -20.76 4.73
CA THR A 87 2.39 -22.18 4.62
C THR A 87 3.60 -22.57 5.48
N VAL A 88 4.67 -21.79 5.42
CA VAL A 88 5.86 -21.99 6.25
C VAL A 88 5.52 -21.87 7.74
N GLY A 89 4.73 -20.87 8.11
CA GLY A 89 4.27 -20.68 9.49
C GLY A 89 3.43 -21.84 10.02
N GLU A 90 2.54 -22.38 9.21
CA GLU A 90 1.72 -23.56 9.55
C GLU A 90 2.58 -24.81 9.73
N GLN A 91 3.59 -25.03 8.90
CA GLN A 91 4.50 -26.17 8.98
C GLN A 91 5.46 -26.11 10.16
N THR A 92 5.90 -24.92 10.56
CA THR A 92 6.88 -24.70 11.61
C THR A 92 6.27 -24.34 12.97
N GLY A 93 4.96 -24.03 13.01
CA GLY A 93 4.28 -23.52 14.21
C GLY A 93 4.62 -22.07 14.55
N LYS A 94 5.27 -21.32 13.62
CA LYS A 94 5.72 -19.94 13.81
C LYS A 94 4.91 -18.95 12.95
N VAL A 95 3.59 -19.04 13.05
CA VAL A 95 2.65 -18.23 12.25
C VAL A 95 2.82 -16.74 12.56
N ASP A 96 2.96 -16.36 13.82
CA ASP A 96 3.18 -14.99 14.27
C ASP A 96 4.44 -14.37 13.67
N GLU A 97 5.56 -15.11 13.65
CA GLU A 97 6.81 -14.66 13.02
C GLU A 97 6.66 -14.49 11.51
N MET A 98 5.91 -15.36 10.85
CA MET A 98 5.69 -15.28 9.41
C MET A 98 4.82 -14.06 9.05
N PHE A 99 3.77 -13.78 9.81
CA PHE A 99 2.99 -12.56 9.62
C PHE A 99 3.81 -11.30 9.87
N LEU A 100 4.71 -11.33 10.86
CA LEU A 100 5.61 -10.20 11.11
C LEU A 100 6.56 -9.96 9.93
N LYS A 101 7.08 -11.01 9.31
CA LYS A 101 7.91 -10.90 8.11
C LYS A 101 7.14 -10.34 6.91
N VAL A 102 5.91 -10.81 6.70
CA VAL A 102 5.00 -10.27 5.68
C VAL A 102 4.74 -8.79 5.91
N ALA A 103 4.42 -8.40 7.14
CA ALA A 103 4.21 -7.00 7.51
C ALA A 103 5.43 -6.13 7.21
N GLY A 104 6.62 -6.58 7.59
CA GLY A 104 7.88 -5.87 7.33
C GLY A 104 8.19 -5.72 5.85
N PHE A 105 7.96 -6.77 5.06
CA PHE A 105 8.17 -6.74 3.62
C PHE A 105 7.23 -5.73 2.93
N TYR A 106 5.94 -5.84 3.15
CA TYR A 106 4.96 -4.97 2.50
C TYR A 106 4.98 -3.53 3.03
N SER A 107 5.33 -3.32 4.29
CA SER A 107 5.56 -1.96 4.82
C SER A 107 6.71 -1.27 4.07
N ARG A 108 7.80 -1.97 3.82
CA ARG A 108 8.92 -1.44 3.02
C ARG A 108 8.52 -1.18 1.57
N GLU A 109 7.72 -2.06 0.97
CA GLU A 109 7.17 -1.84 -0.37
C GLU A 109 6.32 -0.57 -0.45
N VAL A 110 5.46 -0.34 0.55
CA VAL A 110 4.65 0.88 0.66
C VAL A 110 5.54 2.11 0.84
N GLU A 111 6.52 2.06 1.73
CA GLU A 111 7.48 3.15 1.96
C GLU A 111 8.28 3.48 0.70
N ASN A 112 8.71 2.48 -0.06
CA ASN A 112 9.41 2.68 -1.33
C ASN A 112 8.54 3.41 -2.36
N VAL A 113 7.27 3.04 -2.48
CA VAL A 113 6.32 3.73 -3.38
C VAL A 113 6.12 5.19 -2.95
N VAL A 114 5.92 5.43 -1.66
CA VAL A 114 5.78 6.79 -1.11
C VAL A 114 7.07 7.59 -1.30
N GLY A 115 8.23 6.99 -1.04
CA GLY A 115 9.54 7.62 -1.24
C GLY A 115 9.75 8.06 -2.69
N ASN A 116 9.46 7.18 -3.64
CA ASN A 116 9.56 7.50 -5.07
C ASN A 116 8.63 8.64 -5.48
N LEU A 117 7.42 8.71 -4.91
CA LEU A 117 6.50 9.83 -5.15
C LEU A 117 7.03 11.15 -4.60
N VAL A 118 7.61 11.12 -3.41
CA VAL A 118 8.23 12.31 -2.79
C VAL A 118 9.44 12.80 -3.61
N GLU A 119 10.26 11.89 -4.10
CA GLU A 119 11.39 12.24 -4.97
C GLU A 119 10.96 12.91 -6.28
N LEU A 120 9.79 12.57 -6.82
CA LEU A 120 9.24 13.21 -8.01
C LEU A 120 8.73 14.63 -7.77
N ILE A 121 8.45 15.02 -6.53
CA ILE A 121 7.99 16.37 -6.18
C ILE A 121 9.08 17.41 -6.50
N GLN A 122 10.33 17.10 -6.23
CA GLN A 122 11.44 18.02 -6.46
C GLN A 122 11.62 18.41 -7.94
N PRO A 123 11.67 17.49 -8.92
CA PRO A 123 11.70 17.84 -10.34
C PRO A 123 10.49 18.64 -10.79
N VAL A 124 9.29 18.30 -10.31
CA VAL A 124 8.06 19.03 -10.63
C VAL A 124 8.13 20.47 -10.14
N LEU A 125 8.57 20.68 -8.88
CA LEU A 125 8.77 22.03 -8.32
C LEU A 125 9.77 22.83 -9.13
N MET A 126 10.88 22.22 -9.55
CA MET A 126 11.88 22.89 -10.38
C MET A 126 11.30 23.37 -11.71
N VAL A 127 10.50 22.54 -12.37
CA VAL A 127 9.82 22.90 -13.62
C VAL A 127 8.83 24.04 -13.39
N VAL A 128 8.02 23.98 -12.35
CA VAL A 128 7.03 25.01 -12.00
C VAL A 128 7.74 26.36 -11.73
N ILE A 129 8.79 26.34 -10.92
CA ILE A 129 9.58 27.56 -10.61
C ILE A 129 10.23 28.09 -11.89
N GLY A 130 10.80 27.24 -12.72
CA GLY A 130 11.41 27.62 -14.00
C GLY A 130 10.43 28.32 -14.94
N VAL A 131 9.21 27.78 -15.05
CA VAL A 131 8.13 28.39 -15.85
C VAL A 131 7.72 29.75 -15.29
N LEU A 132 7.53 29.86 -13.98
CA LEU A 132 7.16 31.13 -13.32
C LEU A 132 8.23 32.19 -13.51
N VAL A 133 9.49 31.85 -13.32
CA VAL A 133 10.63 32.75 -13.53
C VAL A 133 10.72 33.16 -15.01
N GLY A 134 10.55 32.22 -15.93
CA GLY A 134 10.53 32.52 -17.38
C GLY A 134 9.40 33.48 -17.77
N LEU A 135 8.20 33.31 -17.21
CA LEU A 135 7.09 34.24 -17.43
C LEU A 135 7.37 35.64 -16.87
N LEU A 136 8.01 35.73 -15.69
CA LEU A 136 8.41 37.02 -15.11
C LEU A 136 9.44 37.72 -15.99
N PHE A 137 10.43 37.04 -16.49
CA PHE A 137 11.41 37.61 -17.42
C PHE A 137 10.76 38.05 -18.73
N ALA A 138 9.88 37.26 -19.30
CA ALA A 138 9.13 37.64 -20.48
C ALA A 138 8.27 38.91 -20.25
N ALA A 139 7.59 38.98 -19.11
CA ALA A 139 6.77 40.15 -18.73
C ALA A 139 7.58 41.42 -18.57
N ILE A 140 8.86 41.32 -18.16
CA ILE A 140 9.76 42.49 -18.00
C ILE A 140 10.41 42.86 -19.33
N LEU A 141 10.85 41.89 -20.10
CA LEU A 141 11.63 42.13 -21.33
C LEU A 141 10.76 42.58 -22.52
N LEU A 142 9.53 42.09 -22.65
CA LEU A 142 8.63 42.48 -23.74
C LEU A 142 8.32 43.98 -23.78
N PRO A 143 7.92 44.64 -22.69
CA PRO A 143 7.73 46.09 -22.68
C PRO A 143 8.98 46.88 -23.00
N ILE A 144 10.16 46.45 -22.52
CA ILE A 144 11.45 47.09 -22.79
C ILE A 144 11.80 47.01 -24.27
N TYR A 145 11.56 45.83 -24.89
CA TYR A 145 11.82 45.65 -26.33
C TYR A 145 10.93 46.55 -27.20
N ASN A 146 9.66 46.69 -26.83
CA ASN A 146 8.71 47.57 -27.54
C ASN A 146 9.14 49.07 -27.39
N LEU A 147 9.64 49.47 -26.20
CA LEU A 147 10.13 50.83 -25.99
C LEU A 147 11.35 51.15 -26.87
N ILE A 148 12.25 50.20 -27.07
CA ILE A 148 13.46 50.36 -27.93
C ILE A 148 13.06 50.55 -29.39
N GLN A 149 11.99 49.90 -29.85
CA GLN A 149 11.49 50.05 -31.22
C GLN A 149 10.76 51.40 -31.46
N VAL A 150 10.19 51.98 -30.41
CA VAL A 150 9.50 53.27 -30.52
C VAL A 150 10.47 54.47 -30.51
N ILE A 151 11.68 54.30 -29.93
CA ILE A 151 12.73 55.35 -29.87
C ILE A 151 13.52 55.47 -31.19
N ARG A 152 13.33 54.51 -32.13
CA ARG A 152 13.91 54.58 -33.47
C ARG A 152 12.93 55.26 -34.44
#